data_2c834c89e5cdd16b1a9334a3f9480956
#
_entry.id   2c834c89e5cdd16b1a9334a3f9480956
#
_cell.length_a   1.000
_cell.length_b   1.000
_cell.length_c   1.000
_cell.angle_alpha   90.00
_cell.angle_beta   90.00
_cell.angle_gamma   90.00
#
_symmetry.space_group_name_H-M   'P 1'
#
loop_
_entity.id
_entity.type
_entity.pdbx_description
1 polymer ?
#
loop_
_entity_poly.entity_id
_entity_poly.type
_entity_poly.pdbx_seq_one_letter_code
_entity_poly.pdbx_strand_id
1 'polypeptide(L)'
;MVQHWTDIVFCHWRYEPDVVQRLLPAGVEVDTFDGSAWVGLIPFHMDGLGFPGLAPLPYVGSFPEVNVRTYVRAGNKRGVWFMSLDIDRWLPALVARLGYRIPYCVGDVRHIRLGDRVMSSVHRKWPSARYRSAELSVTVGERSDDDDLSRFLTARWGLVANPFRGRPVWAPVDHPAWSLHAATINELDAGVVAAAGLPYPNDEPHVLYSPGVPVRIGLPTLLTR
;
A
#
# COMPACT_ATOMS: atom_id res chain seq x y z
N MET A 1 -9.02 -14.11 -4.69
CA MET A 1 -9.35 -13.82 -3.28
C MET A 1 -10.29 -12.63 -3.25
N VAL A 2 -11.18 -12.58 -2.26
CA VAL A 2 -12.07 -11.43 -2.01
C VAL A 2 -11.76 -10.86 -0.66
N GLN A 3 -11.91 -9.54 -0.52
CA GLN A 3 -11.67 -8.80 0.72
C GLN A 3 -12.33 -7.42 0.62
N HIS A 4 -12.41 -6.71 1.73
CA HIS A 4 -12.87 -5.33 1.78
C HIS A 4 -11.79 -4.49 2.44
N TRP A 5 -11.45 -3.36 1.85
CA TRP A 5 -10.53 -2.39 2.45
C TRP A 5 -11.35 -1.23 2.96
N THR A 6 -11.17 -0.89 4.23
CA THR A 6 -11.94 0.17 4.90
C THR A 6 -11.05 1.22 5.53
N ASP A 7 -11.58 2.42 5.65
CA ASP A 7 -10.95 3.58 6.28
C ASP A 7 -9.52 3.88 5.75
N ILE A 8 -9.32 3.75 4.44
CA ILE A 8 -8.01 3.89 3.83
C ILE A 8 -7.55 5.35 3.75
N VAL A 9 -6.33 5.61 4.20
CA VAL A 9 -5.64 6.89 4.04
C VAL A 9 -4.55 6.76 2.99
N PHE A 10 -4.55 7.65 2.02
CA PHE A 10 -3.55 7.75 0.97
C PHE A 10 -2.63 8.93 1.28
N CYS A 11 -1.46 8.68 1.86
CA CYS A 11 -0.49 9.71 2.20
C CYS A 11 0.74 9.56 1.29
N HIS A 12 0.99 10.54 0.40
CA HIS A 12 1.96 10.38 -0.69
C HIS A 12 2.97 11.52 -0.73
N TRP A 13 4.21 11.18 -1.07
CA TRP A 13 5.31 12.13 -1.31
C TRP A 13 5.89 11.97 -2.70
N ARG A 14 6.43 13.07 -3.22
CA ARG A 14 7.25 13.09 -4.44
C ARG A 14 8.67 12.61 -4.11
N TYR A 15 9.23 11.88 -5.04
CA TYR A 15 10.64 11.45 -5.01
C TYR A 15 11.24 11.60 -6.40
N GLU A 16 12.56 11.78 -6.46
CA GLU A 16 13.30 11.67 -7.70
C GLU A 16 13.17 10.25 -8.27
N PRO A 17 12.80 10.08 -9.55
CA PRO A 17 12.59 8.76 -10.15
C PRO A 17 13.76 7.80 -9.96
N ASP A 18 15.00 8.28 -10.10
CA ASP A 18 16.20 7.47 -9.94
C ASP A 18 16.38 6.92 -8.50
N VAL A 19 15.90 7.65 -7.50
CA VAL A 19 15.93 7.18 -6.10
C VAL A 19 15.04 5.95 -5.93
N VAL A 20 13.83 6.00 -6.47
CA VAL A 20 12.88 4.89 -6.40
C VAL A 20 13.30 3.74 -7.33
N GLN A 21 13.77 4.06 -8.55
CA GLN A 21 14.17 3.07 -9.54
C GLN A 21 15.27 2.13 -9.03
N ARG A 22 16.22 2.63 -8.25
CA ARG A 22 17.29 1.80 -7.65
C ARG A 22 16.80 0.72 -6.70
N LEU A 23 15.59 0.84 -6.18
CA LEU A 23 14.97 -0.14 -5.28
C LEU A 23 14.12 -1.18 -6.03
N LEU A 24 13.91 -0.98 -7.34
CA LEU A 24 13.11 -1.87 -8.16
C LEU A 24 13.99 -2.93 -8.85
N PRO A 25 13.47 -4.14 -9.07
CA PRO A 25 14.21 -5.18 -9.77
C PRO A 25 14.26 -4.91 -11.27
N ALA A 26 15.16 -5.57 -11.97
CA ALA A 26 15.25 -5.51 -13.43
C ALA A 26 13.92 -5.90 -14.09
N GLY A 27 13.53 -5.15 -15.11
CA GLY A 27 12.27 -5.34 -15.84
C GLY A 27 11.03 -4.71 -15.17
N VAL A 28 11.24 -3.97 -14.06
CA VAL A 28 10.23 -3.14 -13.43
C VAL A 28 10.70 -1.69 -13.44
N GLU A 29 9.93 -0.83 -14.06
CA GLU A 29 10.24 0.60 -14.20
C GLU A 29 9.31 1.43 -13.31
N VAL A 30 9.85 2.48 -12.69
CA VAL A 30 9.02 3.43 -11.95
C VAL A 30 8.05 4.14 -12.91
N ASP A 31 6.79 4.23 -12.52
CA ASP A 31 5.78 5.02 -13.22
C ASP A 31 5.74 6.41 -12.60
N THR A 32 5.83 7.44 -13.41
CA THR A 32 5.95 8.84 -12.97
C THR A 32 4.72 9.64 -13.31
N PHE A 33 4.44 10.64 -12.51
CA PHE A 33 3.47 11.68 -12.78
C PHE A 33 4.12 13.04 -12.60
N ASP A 34 4.00 13.91 -13.60
CA ASP A 34 4.61 15.23 -13.62
C ASP A 34 6.13 15.19 -13.32
N GLY A 35 6.83 14.23 -13.98
CA GLY A 35 8.27 14.04 -13.85
C GLY A 35 8.74 13.44 -12.54
N SER A 36 7.86 13.20 -11.57
CA SER A 36 8.18 12.66 -10.24
C SER A 36 7.73 11.21 -10.07
N ALA A 37 8.51 10.44 -9.34
CA ALA A 37 8.04 9.20 -8.72
C ALA A 37 7.19 9.54 -7.47
N TRP A 38 6.28 8.65 -7.13
CA TRP A 38 5.43 8.83 -5.96
C TRP A 38 5.51 7.63 -5.05
N VAL A 39 5.65 7.89 -3.76
CA VAL A 39 5.64 6.85 -2.72
C VAL A 39 4.52 7.14 -1.74
N GLY A 40 3.73 6.12 -1.44
CA GLY A 40 2.59 6.22 -0.51
C GLY A 40 2.83 5.43 0.77
N LEU A 41 2.46 6.02 1.89
CA LEU A 41 2.19 5.38 3.17
C LEU A 41 0.67 5.22 3.27
N ILE A 42 0.20 3.96 3.24
CA ILE A 42 -1.21 3.66 3.05
C ILE A 42 -1.70 2.75 4.18
N PRO A 43 -2.17 3.31 5.30
CA PRO A 43 -2.87 2.56 6.33
C PRO A 43 -4.33 2.32 5.95
N PHE A 44 -4.83 1.14 6.27
CA PHE A 44 -6.23 0.75 6.11
C PHE A 44 -6.57 -0.46 7.00
N HIS A 45 -7.84 -0.78 7.10
CA HIS A 45 -8.28 -2.03 7.70
C HIS A 45 -8.71 -3.01 6.60
N MET A 46 -8.16 -4.21 6.62
CA MET A 46 -8.57 -5.31 5.75
C MET A 46 -9.63 -6.14 6.44
N ASP A 47 -10.76 -6.36 5.76
CA ASP A 47 -11.88 -7.14 6.25
C ASP A 47 -12.26 -8.26 5.29
N GLY A 48 -12.68 -9.38 5.87
CA GLY A 48 -13.32 -10.45 5.12
C GLY A 48 -12.44 -11.17 4.11
N LEU A 49 -11.12 -11.23 4.34
CA LEU A 49 -10.21 -11.97 3.47
C LEU A 49 -10.64 -13.44 3.34
N GLY A 50 -10.94 -13.87 2.13
CA GLY A 50 -11.42 -15.21 1.87
C GLY A 50 -11.44 -15.59 0.39
N PHE A 51 -12.12 -16.69 0.10
CA PHE A 51 -12.37 -17.14 -1.26
C PHE A 51 -13.82 -16.86 -1.66
N PRO A 52 -14.09 -16.61 -2.95
CA PRO A 52 -15.46 -16.37 -3.41
C PRO A 52 -16.42 -17.48 -3.01
N GLY A 53 -17.53 -17.12 -2.38
CA GLY A 53 -18.56 -18.07 -1.94
C GLY A 53 -18.27 -18.86 -0.66
N LEU A 54 -17.14 -18.62 -0.01
CA LEU A 54 -16.80 -19.22 1.28
C LEU A 54 -16.82 -18.16 2.39
N ALA A 55 -16.96 -18.61 3.64
CA ALA A 55 -16.83 -17.74 4.80
C ALA A 55 -15.41 -17.15 4.86
N PRO A 56 -15.25 -15.92 5.39
CA PRO A 56 -13.94 -15.34 5.63
C PRO A 56 -13.06 -16.27 6.47
N LEU A 57 -11.76 -16.23 6.22
CA LEU A 57 -10.80 -17.05 6.95
C LEU A 57 -10.78 -16.63 8.44
N PRO A 58 -11.07 -17.54 9.38
CA PRO A 58 -11.01 -17.22 10.80
C PRO A 58 -9.61 -16.71 11.18
N TYR A 59 -9.55 -15.75 12.13
CA TYR A 59 -8.32 -15.18 12.70
C TYR A 59 -7.44 -14.37 11.70
N VAL A 60 -7.37 -14.77 10.43
CA VAL A 60 -6.53 -14.11 9.41
C VAL A 60 -7.35 -13.27 8.43
N GLY A 61 -8.66 -13.22 8.60
CA GLY A 61 -9.58 -12.55 7.67
C GLY A 61 -9.74 -11.06 7.87
N SER A 62 -9.40 -10.51 9.07
CA SER A 62 -9.54 -9.08 9.35
C SER A 62 -8.38 -8.61 10.23
N PHE A 63 -7.71 -7.56 9.79
CA PHE A 63 -6.56 -6.96 10.48
C PHE A 63 -6.21 -5.59 9.90
N PRO A 64 -5.57 -4.71 10.69
CA PRO A 64 -5.00 -3.47 10.17
C PRO A 64 -3.74 -3.76 9.36
N GLU A 65 -3.57 -3.02 8.27
CA GLU A 65 -2.39 -3.06 7.42
C GLU A 65 -1.88 -1.65 7.15
N VAL A 66 -0.57 -1.48 7.16
CA VAL A 66 0.09 -0.27 6.68
C VAL A 66 1.10 -0.65 5.62
N ASN A 67 0.91 -0.20 4.39
CA ASN A 67 1.85 -0.47 3.33
C ASN A 67 2.63 0.77 2.90
N VAL A 68 3.89 0.56 2.51
CA VAL A 68 4.71 1.50 1.75
C VAL A 68 4.74 1.00 0.32
N ARG A 69 4.25 1.82 -0.61
CA ARG A 69 4.13 1.42 -2.01
C ARG A 69 4.59 2.50 -2.97
N THR A 70 4.96 2.08 -4.16
CA THR A 70 5.19 2.97 -5.30
C THR A 70 4.44 2.46 -6.54
N TYR A 71 4.50 3.21 -7.60
CA TYR A 71 3.80 2.97 -8.85
C TYR A 71 4.79 2.57 -9.92
N VAL A 72 4.47 1.50 -10.66
CA VAL A 72 5.41 0.90 -11.60
C VAL A 72 4.76 0.47 -12.90
N ARG A 73 5.62 0.33 -13.90
CA ARG A 73 5.33 -0.33 -15.17
C ARG A 73 6.19 -1.57 -15.30
N ALA A 74 5.61 -2.65 -15.81
CA ALA A 74 6.32 -3.87 -16.14
C ALA A 74 5.75 -4.42 -17.46
N GLY A 75 6.51 -4.32 -18.55
CA GLY A 75 6.00 -4.52 -19.89
C GLY A 75 4.87 -3.53 -20.21
N ASN A 76 3.72 -4.02 -20.66
CA ASN A 76 2.53 -3.21 -20.95
C ASN A 76 1.58 -3.04 -19.75
N LYS A 77 1.97 -3.52 -18.56
CA LYS A 77 1.14 -3.46 -17.35
C LYS A 77 1.59 -2.34 -16.42
N ARG A 78 0.61 -1.63 -15.86
CA ARG A 78 0.80 -0.70 -14.76
C ARG A 78 0.30 -1.31 -13.47
N GLY A 79 0.91 -0.97 -12.36
CA GLY A 79 0.49 -1.50 -11.07
C GLY A 79 1.19 -0.84 -9.89
N VAL A 80 0.87 -1.36 -8.72
CA VAL A 80 1.50 -1.02 -7.46
C VAL A 80 2.66 -1.97 -7.21
N TRP A 81 3.76 -1.45 -6.68
CA TRP A 81 4.87 -2.22 -6.12
C TRP A 81 4.94 -1.95 -4.63
N PHE A 82 4.84 -2.99 -3.82
CA PHE A 82 4.99 -2.87 -2.38
C PHE A 82 6.46 -2.91 -1.98
N MET A 83 6.88 -1.89 -1.23
CA MET A 83 8.20 -1.80 -0.60
C MET A 83 8.19 -2.40 0.80
N SER A 84 7.07 -2.27 1.54
CA SER A 84 6.76 -3.03 2.75
C SER A 84 5.27 -3.06 3.03
N LEU A 85 4.83 -4.08 3.78
CA LEU A 85 3.46 -4.24 4.30
C LEU A 85 3.57 -4.64 5.76
N ASP A 86 3.16 -3.77 6.65
CA ASP A 86 3.19 -4.00 8.08
C ASP A 86 1.83 -4.47 8.59
N ILE A 87 1.79 -5.61 9.26
CA ILE A 87 0.58 -6.21 9.85
C ILE A 87 0.85 -6.75 11.25
N ASP A 88 -0.20 -6.98 12.02
CA ASP A 88 -0.12 -7.55 13.38
C ASP A 88 -0.22 -9.09 13.42
N ARG A 89 -0.20 -9.77 12.25
CA ARG A 89 -0.41 -11.21 12.11
C ARG A 89 0.79 -11.93 11.53
N TRP A 90 1.36 -12.88 12.27
CA TRP A 90 2.53 -13.66 11.82
C TRP A 90 2.21 -14.62 10.68
N LEU A 91 1.07 -15.32 10.75
CA LEU A 91 0.76 -16.37 9.78
C LEU A 91 0.55 -15.85 8.36
N PRO A 92 -0.30 -14.83 8.12
CA PRO A 92 -0.43 -14.24 6.78
C PRO A 92 0.89 -13.68 6.26
N ALA A 93 1.65 -12.98 7.13
CA ALA A 93 2.95 -12.41 6.76
C ALA A 93 3.93 -13.49 6.28
N LEU A 94 4.02 -14.60 7.00
CA LEU A 94 4.93 -15.70 6.66
C LEU A 94 4.54 -16.36 5.34
N VAL A 95 3.24 -16.69 5.15
CA VAL A 95 2.73 -17.34 3.93
C VAL A 95 2.96 -16.45 2.71
N ALA A 96 2.62 -15.15 2.80
CA ALA A 96 2.79 -14.23 1.70
C ALA A 96 4.27 -13.96 1.36
N ARG A 97 5.13 -13.91 2.38
CA ARG A 97 6.57 -13.71 2.19
C ARG A 97 7.27 -14.91 1.59
N LEU A 98 6.93 -16.12 2.02
CA LEU A 98 7.51 -17.35 1.48
C LEU A 98 6.94 -17.73 0.12
N GLY A 99 5.62 -17.57 -0.08
CA GLY A 99 4.95 -17.96 -1.32
C GLY A 99 5.09 -16.94 -2.45
N TYR A 100 4.88 -15.65 -2.14
CA TYR A 100 4.81 -14.58 -3.16
C TYR A 100 5.97 -13.58 -3.08
N ARG A 101 6.87 -13.71 -2.09
CA ARG A 101 7.95 -12.76 -1.81
C ARG A 101 7.48 -11.31 -1.67
N ILE A 102 6.25 -11.10 -1.25
CA ILE A 102 5.75 -9.79 -0.87
C ILE A 102 6.40 -9.41 0.46
N PRO A 103 6.93 -8.18 0.63
CA PRO A 103 7.76 -7.79 1.77
C PRO A 103 6.92 -7.50 3.02
N TYR A 104 6.16 -8.49 3.50
CA TYR A 104 5.41 -8.38 4.74
C TYR A 104 6.32 -8.26 5.95
N CYS A 105 5.96 -7.35 6.83
CA CYS A 105 6.60 -7.11 8.11
C CYS A 105 5.58 -7.36 9.23
N VAL A 106 6.07 -7.70 10.42
CA VAL A 106 5.20 -7.95 11.57
C VAL A 106 5.52 -6.97 12.68
N GLY A 107 4.50 -6.39 13.27
CA GLY A 107 4.62 -5.42 14.34
C GLY A 107 3.33 -5.21 15.09
N ASP A 108 3.35 -4.26 16.01
CA ASP A 108 2.13 -3.73 16.60
C ASP A 108 1.56 -2.72 15.59
N VAL A 109 0.47 -3.07 14.95
CA VAL A 109 -0.22 -2.23 13.98
C VAL A 109 -1.60 -1.90 14.52
N ARG A 110 -1.95 -0.62 14.50
CA ARG A 110 -3.28 -0.14 14.90
C ARG A 110 -3.82 0.77 13.81
N HIS A 111 -5.10 0.66 13.57
CA HIS A 111 -5.82 1.54 12.64
C HIS A 111 -7.24 1.69 13.15
N ILE A 112 -7.62 2.89 13.54
CA ILE A 112 -8.91 3.17 14.17
C ILE A 112 -9.51 4.45 13.62
N ARG A 113 -10.83 4.49 13.53
CA ARG A 113 -11.60 5.68 13.21
C ARG A 113 -12.50 6.09 14.38
N LEU A 114 -12.45 7.37 14.73
CA LEU A 114 -13.31 7.99 15.75
C LEU A 114 -13.93 9.25 15.14
N GLY A 115 -15.18 9.15 14.72
CA GLY A 115 -15.88 10.22 14.03
C GLY A 115 -15.23 10.55 12.68
N ASP A 116 -14.72 11.77 12.55
CA ASP A 116 -13.99 12.25 11.39
C ASP A 116 -12.46 12.01 11.47
N ARG A 117 -11.95 11.56 12.60
CA ARG A 117 -10.52 11.29 12.81
C ARG A 117 -10.16 9.85 12.52
N VAL A 118 -9.15 9.65 11.69
CA VAL A 118 -8.52 8.35 11.41
C VAL A 118 -7.10 8.37 11.95
N MET A 119 -6.75 7.36 12.75
CA MET A 119 -5.45 7.25 13.41
C MET A 119 -4.84 5.89 13.12
N SER A 120 -3.58 5.89 12.75
CA SER A 120 -2.81 4.69 12.43
C SER A 120 -1.46 4.74 13.11
N SER A 121 -1.01 3.60 13.63
CA SER A 121 0.33 3.47 14.17
C SER A 121 0.94 2.13 13.83
N VAL A 122 2.25 2.12 13.60
CA VAL A 122 3.07 0.93 13.39
C VAL A 122 4.25 0.97 14.32
N HIS A 123 4.52 -0.16 14.97
CA HIS A 123 5.81 -0.41 15.60
C HIS A 123 6.30 -1.78 15.16
N ARG A 124 7.18 -1.79 14.14
CA ARG A 124 7.69 -3.01 13.49
C ARG A 124 8.58 -3.80 14.44
N LYS A 125 8.30 -5.10 14.58
CA LYS A 125 9.06 -6.07 15.36
C LYS A 125 9.97 -6.91 14.47
N TRP A 126 9.50 -7.24 13.26
CA TRP A 126 10.23 -8.08 12.32
C TRP A 126 9.93 -7.72 10.86
N PRO A 127 10.95 -7.71 9.97
CA PRO A 127 12.37 -7.74 10.30
C PRO A 127 12.79 -6.49 11.08
N SER A 128 13.85 -6.61 11.90
CA SER A 128 14.38 -5.46 12.64
C SER A 128 14.94 -4.42 11.66
N ALA A 129 14.60 -3.14 11.88
CA ALA A 129 15.04 -2.02 11.06
C ALA A 129 15.41 -0.83 11.96
N ARG A 130 16.22 0.10 11.43
CA ARG A 130 16.59 1.32 12.15
C ARG A 130 15.38 2.23 12.41
N TYR A 131 14.53 2.41 11.39
CA TYR A 131 13.28 3.16 11.45
C TYR A 131 12.12 2.17 11.50
N ARG A 132 11.49 2.01 12.66
CA ARG A 132 10.51 0.94 12.92
C ARG A 132 9.11 1.43 13.13
N SER A 133 8.92 2.74 13.22
CA SER A 133 7.63 3.33 13.53
C SER A 133 7.04 4.09 12.36
N ALA A 134 5.74 4.21 12.38
CA ALA A 134 5.00 5.22 11.67
C ALA A 134 3.78 5.62 12.52
N GLU A 135 3.45 6.89 12.49
CA GLU A 135 2.23 7.43 13.06
C GLU A 135 1.58 8.35 12.05
N LEU A 136 0.30 8.19 11.84
CA LEU A 136 -0.47 9.03 10.95
C LEU A 136 -1.85 9.26 11.57
N SER A 137 -2.16 10.51 11.85
CA SER A 137 -3.49 10.93 12.27
C SER A 137 -3.99 11.99 11.31
N VAL A 138 -5.19 11.77 10.77
CA VAL A 138 -5.83 12.71 9.84
C VAL A 138 -7.25 13.02 10.27
N THR A 139 -7.71 14.22 9.93
CA THR A 139 -9.14 14.60 9.98
C THR A 139 -9.69 14.53 8.57
N VAL A 140 -10.76 13.76 8.40
CA VAL A 140 -11.47 13.58 7.12
C VAL A 140 -12.31 14.81 6.83
N GLY A 141 -12.11 15.38 5.66
CA GLY A 141 -12.83 16.54 5.16
C GLY A 141 -13.94 16.20 4.16
N GLU A 142 -14.28 17.17 3.36
CA GLU A 142 -15.28 17.03 2.32
C GLU A 142 -14.84 16.11 1.19
N ARG A 143 -15.80 15.71 0.37
CA ARG A 143 -15.51 14.91 -0.82
C ARG A 143 -14.55 15.70 -1.73
N SER A 144 -13.49 15.02 -2.15
CA SER A 144 -12.48 15.57 -3.06
C SER A 144 -12.88 15.33 -4.51
N ASP A 145 -12.57 16.28 -5.37
CA ASP A 145 -12.66 16.11 -6.81
C ASP A 145 -11.59 15.11 -7.28
N ASP A 146 -11.95 14.30 -8.28
CA ASP A 146 -11.07 13.31 -8.87
C ASP A 146 -10.14 13.97 -9.91
N ASP A 147 -9.06 14.59 -9.47
CA ASP A 147 -8.04 15.18 -10.31
C ASP A 147 -7.07 14.13 -10.92
N ASP A 148 -6.23 14.55 -11.85
CA ASP A 148 -5.31 13.65 -12.55
C ASP A 148 -4.28 13.01 -11.62
N LEU A 149 -3.82 13.74 -10.60
CA LEU A 149 -2.90 13.19 -9.60
C LEU A 149 -3.59 12.16 -8.73
N SER A 150 -4.76 12.46 -8.19
CA SER A 150 -5.56 11.54 -7.38
C SER A 150 -5.86 10.25 -8.14
N ARG A 151 -6.21 10.36 -9.44
CA ARG A 151 -6.38 9.19 -10.32
C ARG A 151 -5.09 8.42 -10.51
N PHE A 152 -3.97 9.09 -10.74
CA PHE A 152 -2.67 8.43 -10.88
C PHE A 152 -2.31 7.63 -9.61
N LEU A 153 -2.55 8.19 -8.42
CA LEU A 153 -2.20 7.61 -7.13
C LEU A 153 -3.16 6.49 -6.67
N THR A 154 -4.41 6.51 -7.10
CA THR A 154 -5.45 5.62 -6.55
C THR A 154 -6.05 4.65 -7.56
N ALA A 155 -6.14 5.01 -8.84
CA ALA A 155 -6.72 4.17 -9.89
C ALA A 155 -5.70 3.14 -10.41
N ARG A 156 -5.40 2.12 -9.59
CA ARG A 156 -4.40 1.09 -9.88
C ARG A 156 -5.00 -0.31 -9.72
N TRP A 157 -5.24 -0.96 -10.85
CA TRP A 157 -5.89 -2.26 -10.92
C TRP A 157 -4.92 -3.42 -11.08
N GLY A 158 -3.73 -3.30 -10.52
CA GLY A 158 -2.74 -4.38 -10.58
C GLY A 158 -1.64 -4.25 -9.54
N LEU A 159 -1.16 -5.41 -9.14
CA LEU A 159 -0.01 -5.59 -8.28
C LEU A 159 1.13 -6.20 -9.10
N VAL A 160 2.31 -5.60 -9.05
CA VAL A 160 3.55 -6.17 -9.58
C VAL A 160 4.38 -6.73 -8.43
N ALA A 161 4.85 -7.97 -8.57
CA ALA A 161 5.74 -8.62 -7.62
C ALA A 161 6.84 -9.39 -8.37
N ASN A 162 7.93 -9.74 -7.69
CA ASN A 162 9.03 -10.50 -8.27
C ASN A 162 9.37 -11.75 -7.44
N PRO A 163 8.45 -12.76 -7.38
CA PRO A 163 8.66 -13.98 -6.61
C PRO A 163 9.79 -14.84 -7.15
N PHE A 164 10.04 -14.79 -8.46
CA PHE A 164 11.09 -15.55 -9.14
C PHE A 164 12.15 -14.58 -9.65
N ARG A 165 13.26 -14.44 -8.97
CA ARG A 165 14.34 -13.47 -9.28
C ARG A 165 14.50 -13.22 -10.79
N GLY A 166 14.19 -11.98 -11.23
CA GLY A 166 14.26 -11.56 -12.64
C GLY A 166 13.04 -11.92 -13.50
N ARG A 167 11.96 -12.48 -12.91
CA ARG A 167 10.71 -12.78 -13.62
C ARG A 167 9.53 -12.16 -12.88
N PRO A 168 9.22 -10.89 -13.15
CA PRO A 168 8.11 -10.22 -12.50
C PRO A 168 6.77 -10.87 -12.89
N VAL A 169 5.83 -10.85 -11.95
CA VAL A 169 4.45 -11.26 -12.12
C VAL A 169 3.53 -10.06 -11.95
N TRP A 170 2.40 -10.10 -12.59
CA TRP A 170 1.32 -9.15 -12.41
C TRP A 170 0.04 -9.87 -11.98
N ALA A 171 -0.58 -9.39 -10.92
CA ALA A 171 -1.87 -9.87 -10.46
C ALA A 171 -2.92 -8.77 -10.61
N PRO A 172 -4.09 -9.06 -11.21
CA PRO A 172 -5.17 -8.09 -11.28
C PRO A 172 -5.73 -7.83 -9.87
N VAL A 173 -5.97 -6.56 -9.58
CA VAL A 173 -6.64 -6.08 -8.38
C VAL A 173 -7.87 -5.31 -8.84
N ASP A 174 -9.02 -5.94 -8.75
CA ASP A 174 -10.29 -5.38 -9.22
C ASP A 174 -11.02 -4.71 -8.04
N HIS A 175 -11.38 -3.47 -8.21
CA HIS A 175 -12.16 -2.68 -7.26
C HIS A 175 -12.89 -1.55 -7.99
N PRO A 176 -14.03 -1.06 -7.47
CA PRO A 176 -14.67 0.15 -8.01
C PRO A 176 -13.79 1.39 -7.81
N ALA A 177 -14.13 2.47 -8.47
CA ALA A 177 -13.48 3.77 -8.23
C ALA A 177 -13.62 4.18 -6.75
N TRP A 178 -12.56 4.79 -6.21
CA TRP A 178 -12.54 5.28 -4.83
C TRP A 178 -13.47 6.46 -4.63
N SER A 179 -14.24 6.45 -3.54
CA SER A 179 -14.89 7.66 -3.05
C SER A 179 -13.85 8.44 -2.24
N LEU A 180 -13.23 9.44 -2.87
CA LEU A 180 -12.14 10.20 -2.26
C LEU A 180 -12.67 11.39 -1.46
N HIS A 181 -12.02 11.67 -0.34
CA HIS A 181 -12.22 12.83 0.50
C HIS A 181 -10.89 13.50 0.74
N ALA A 182 -10.90 14.82 0.86
CA ALA A 182 -9.76 15.57 1.37
C ALA A 182 -9.45 15.12 2.81
N ALA A 183 -8.20 15.16 3.20
CA ALA A 183 -7.81 14.87 4.57
C ALA A 183 -6.72 15.82 5.03
N THR A 184 -6.80 16.26 6.29
CA THR A 184 -5.80 17.14 6.91
C THR A 184 -5.00 16.35 7.93
N ILE A 185 -3.68 16.43 7.85
CA ILE A 185 -2.78 15.78 8.78
C ILE A 185 -2.80 16.50 10.13
N ASN A 186 -2.95 15.72 11.20
CA ASN A 186 -2.80 16.19 12.58
C ASN A 186 -1.44 15.77 13.16
N GLU A 187 -1.01 14.53 12.85
CA GLU A 187 0.25 13.94 13.32
C GLU A 187 0.83 13.06 12.21
N LEU A 188 2.15 13.09 12.06
CA LEU A 188 2.86 12.30 11.03
C LEU A 188 4.26 11.92 11.50
N ASP A 189 4.53 10.62 11.57
CA ASP A 189 5.84 9.99 11.50
C ASP A 189 5.83 8.97 10.36
N ALA A 190 6.75 9.06 9.44
CA ALA A 190 6.85 8.20 8.28
C ALA A 190 8.12 7.33 8.30
N GLY A 191 8.61 6.93 9.48
CA GLY A 191 9.85 6.18 9.62
C GLY A 191 9.88 4.88 8.83
N VAL A 192 8.74 4.17 8.67
CA VAL A 192 8.68 2.95 7.85
C VAL A 192 8.93 3.19 6.36
N VAL A 193 8.75 4.42 5.86
CA VAL A 193 9.15 4.81 4.49
C VAL A 193 10.66 4.79 4.36
N ALA A 194 11.37 5.36 5.35
CA ALA A 194 12.84 5.30 5.39
C ALA A 194 13.34 3.85 5.60
N ALA A 195 12.63 3.03 6.39
CA ALA A 195 12.93 1.61 6.56
C ALA A 195 12.79 0.80 5.25
N ALA A 196 12.02 1.29 4.29
CA ALA A 196 11.90 0.69 2.96
C ALA A 196 13.07 1.02 2.02
N GLY A 197 14.07 1.78 2.50
CA GLY A 197 15.29 2.13 1.76
C GLY A 197 15.25 3.49 1.07
N LEU A 198 14.24 4.30 1.37
CA LEU A 198 14.08 5.65 0.84
C LEU A 198 14.66 6.72 1.79
N PRO A 199 15.02 7.90 1.29
CA PRO A 199 15.19 9.06 2.16
C PRO A 199 13.92 9.31 3.00
N TYR A 200 14.09 9.76 4.25
CA TYR A 200 12.93 10.16 5.07
C TYR A 200 12.20 11.31 4.37
N PRO A 201 10.87 11.22 4.19
CA PRO A 201 10.12 12.27 3.51
C PRO A 201 10.02 13.52 4.42
N ASN A 202 10.45 14.66 3.88
CA ASN A 202 10.45 15.94 4.61
C ASN A 202 9.47 16.97 4.02
N ASP A 203 8.98 16.69 2.81
CA ASP A 203 8.02 17.57 2.12
C ASP A 203 6.60 17.32 2.62
N GLU A 204 5.73 18.29 2.42
CA GLU A 204 4.30 18.15 2.70
C GLU A 204 3.68 17.08 1.78
N PRO A 205 3.04 16.05 2.32
CA PRO A 205 2.44 15.01 1.50
C PRO A 205 1.10 15.41 0.90
N HIS A 206 0.78 14.81 -0.24
CA HIS A 206 -0.59 14.79 -0.76
C HIS A 206 -1.41 13.73 -0.02
N VAL A 207 -2.50 14.15 0.62
CA VAL A 207 -3.28 13.26 1.51
C VAL A 207 -4.74 13.21 1.10
N LEU A 208 -5.25 11.98 0.97
CA LEU A 208 -6.65 11.68 0.70
C LEU A 208 -7.13 10.56 1.64
N TYR A 209 -8.42 10.50 1.82
CA TYR A 209 -9.11 9.44 2.54
C TYR A 209 -10.18 8.80 1.66
N SER A 210 -10.44 7.51 1.87
CA SER A 210 -11.63 6.83 1.35
C SER A 210 -12.26 5.92 2.40
N PRO A 211 -13.60 5.87 2.49
CA PRO A 211 -14.29 4.93 3.39
C PRO A 211 -14.04 3.46 3.04
N GLY A 212 -13.60 3.19 1.82
CA GLY A 212 -13.20 1.88 1.37
C GLY A 212 -14.00 1.33 0.20
N VAL A 213 -13.58 0.14 -0.26
CA VAL A 213 -14.16 -0.57 -1.41
C VAL A 213 -14.05 -2.09 -1.24
N PRO A 214 -14.94 -2.87 -1.87
CA PRO A 214 -14.71 -4.30 -2.05
C PRO A 214 -13.59 -4.52 -3.06
N VAL A 215 -12.73 -5.50 -2.81
CA VAL A 215 -11.56 -5.80 -3.63
C VAL A 215 -11.52 -7.28 -4.00
N ARG A 216 -11.17 -7.56 -5.26
CA ARG A 216 -10.89 -8.90 -5.75
C ARG A 216 -9.48 -8.97 -6.28
N ILE A 217 -8.70 -9.92 -5.78
CA ILE A 217 -7.34 -10.19 -6.28
C ILE A 217 -7.38 -11.48 -7.09
N GLY A 218 -7.00 -11.37 -8.36
CA GLY A 218 -6.91 -12.50 -9.28
C GLY A 218 -5.60 -13.27 -9.14
N LEU A 219 -5.46 -14.29 -9.97
CA LEU A 219 -4.24 -15.10 -10.02
C LEU A 219 -3.11 -14.31 -10.70
N PRO A 220 -1.88 -14.39 -10.17
CA PRO A 220 -0.74 -13.75 -10.80
C PRO A 220 -0.37 -14.44 -12.11
N THR A 221 0.02 -13.64 -13.10
CA THR A 221 0.54 -14.09 -14.40
C THR A 221 1.97 -13.63 -14.58
N LEU A 222 2.81 -14.46 -15.18
CA LEU A 222 4.16 -14.08 -15.56
C LEU A 222 4.10 -12.97 -16.61
N LEU A 223 4.89 -11.93 -16.40
CA LEU A 223 5.10 -10.92 -17.43
C LEU A 223 6.16 -11.44 -18.41
N THR A 224 5.77 -11.57 -19.68
CA THR A 224 6.72 -11.81 -20.77
C THR A 224 7.48 -10.53 -21.07
N ARG A 225 8.78 -10.69 -21.36
CA ARG A 225 9.64 -9.59 -21.85
C ARG A 225 9.15 -9.04 -23.16
#